data_309f9f1b487dd10f8c9fa8a6391aad51
#
_entry.id   309f9f1b487dd10f8c9fa8a6391aad51
#
_cell.length_a   1.000
_cell.length_b   1.000
_cell.length_c   1.000
_cell.angle_alpha   90.00
_cell.angle_beta   90.00
_cell.angle_gamma   90.00
#
_symmetry.space_group_name_H-M   'P 1'
#
loop_
_entity.id
_entity.type
_entity.pdbx_description
1 polymer ?
#
loop_
_entity_poly.entity_id
_entity_poly.type
_entity_poly.pdbx_seq_one_letter_code
_entity_poly.pdbx_strand_id
1 'polypeptide(L)'
;MAAIRGVLIDLSGTLHIGNKACEGAIAGLKKLRQVDIPIRFCTNTTKESVAKLENKLINLGFKVHRSELFTSLIACHAALEDFQGIPKGEPNDSVVVGLSPSNFQYDMLNKAFRILISNKNTPFIAIHKAKYFAEQDGLSLGPGPFVEGLEYASGIKATVVGKPEKSFYELALKDMDLLDNANHVVMIGDDVVNDLGDGARELGLIRYLVKTGKYRNGDELRDGGVNGLFENFGKAVDFIVEQFKK
;
A
#
# COMPACT_ATOMS: atom_id res chain seq x y z
N MET A 1 12.88 15.66 18.80
CA MET A 1 12.00 14.78 18.02
C MET A 1 12.03 13.41 18.68
N ALA A 2 10.92 12.69 18.69
CA ALA A 2 10.88 11.33 19.23
C ALA A 2 11.81 10.42 18.40
N ALA A 3 12.52 9.48 19.06
CA ALA A 3 13.42 8.57 18.35
C ALA A 3 12.65 7.68 17.36
N ILE A 4 13.04 7.65 16.08
CA ILE A 4 12.46 6.78 15.07
C ILE A 4 12.77 5.33 15.42
N ARG A 5 11.75 4.46 15.39
CA ARG A 5 11.86 3.04 15.75
C ARG A 5 11.62 2.09 14.56
N GLY A 6 11.07 2.58 13.47
CA GLY A 6 10.83 1.78 12.27
C GLY A 6 10.48 2.61 11.06
N VAL A 7 10.53 2.01 9.87
CA VAL A 7 10.22 2.69 8.61
C VAL A 7 9.33 1.82 7.74
N LEU A 8 8.18 2.36 7.33
CA LEU A 8 7.32 1.86 6.28
C LEU A 8 7.68 2.59 4.98
N ILE A 9 7.83 1.88 3.90
CA ILE A 9 8.32 2.42 2.62
C ILE A 9 7.38 2.00 1.50
N ASP A 10 6.80 2.97 0.80
CA ASP A 10 6.13 2.66 -0.46
C ASP A 10 7.13 2.27 -1.55
N LEU A 11 6.67 1.53 -2.54
CA LEU A 11 7.50 1.04 -3.64
C LEU A 11 7.38 1.87 -4.91
N SER A 12 6.16 1.95 -5.46
CA SER A 12 5.92 2.48 -6.81
C SER A 12 5.79 4.00 -6.80
N GLY A 13 6.76 4.70 -7.33
CA GLY A 13 6.89 6.17 -7.27
C GLY A 13 7.90 6.62 -6.22
N THR A 14 8.16 5.79 -5.20
CA THR A 14 9.09 6.08 -4.09
C THR A 14 10.45 5.43 -4.33
N LEU A 15 10.52 4.11 -4.51
CA LEU A 15 11.76 3.39 -4.77
C LEU A 15 12.01 3.17 -6.26
N HIS A 16 10.97 2.96 -7.05
CA HIS A 16 11.08 2.74 -8.49
C HIS A 16 9.86 3.27 -9.24
N ILE A 17 10.05 3.59 -10.54
CA ILE A 17 8.98 3.88 -11.49
C ILE A 17 9.11 2.87 -12.63
N GLY A 18 8.08 2.04 -12.82
CA GLY A 18 8.14 0.93 -13.76
C GLY A 18 9.29 -0.02 -13.43
N ASN A 19 10.24 -0.17 -14.36
CA ASN A 19 11.44 -1.03 -14.24
C ASN A 19 12.73 -0.22 -14.02
N LYS A 20 12.63 0.99 -13.47
CA LYS A 20 13.79 1.83 -13.19
C LYS A 20 13.77 2.30 -11.73
N ALA A 21 14.89 2.10 -11.02
CA ALA A 21 15.04 2.64 -9.66
C ALA A 21 15.02 4.17 -9.69
N CYS A 22 14.38 4.78 -8.70
CA CYS A 22 14.44 6.23 -8.49
C CYS A 22 15.87 6.65 -8.09
N GLU A 23 16.21 7.89 -8.42
CA GLU A 23 17.52 8.45 -8.09
C GLU A 23 17.77 8.41 -6.57
N GLY A 24 18.95 7.91 -6.18
CA GLY A 24 19.36 7.80 -4.78
C GLY A 24 18.67 6.69 -3.98
N ALA A 25 17.66 5.98 -4.55
CA ALA A 25 16.88 5.01 -3.77
C ALA A 25 17.69 3.78 -3.32
N ILE A 26 18.52 3.21 -4.19
CA ILE A 26 19.39 2.05 -3.85
C ILE A 26 20.40 2.43 -2.78
N ALA A 27 21.08 3.56 -2.96
CA ALA A 27 22.06 4.06 -1.99
C ALA A 27 21.40 4.43 -0.66
N GLY A 28 20.22 5.04 -0.71
CA GLY A 28 19.40 5.35 0.46
C GLY A 28 19.03 4.10 1.25
N LEU A 29 18.50 3.07 0.60
CA LEU A 29 18.15 1.82 1.28
C LEU A 29 19.37 1.15 1.92
N LYS A 30 20.52 1.15 1.21
CA LYS A 30 21.77 0.63 1.78
C LYS A 30 22.18 1.40 3.04
N LYS A 31 22.01 2.71 3.04
CA LYS A 31 22.32 3.58 4.18
C LYS A 31 21.32 3.36 5.33
N LEU A 32 20.02 3.25 5.05
CA LEU A 32 19.00 2.98 6.06
C LEU A 32 19.23 1.65 6.78
N ARG A 33 19.70 0.62 6.08
CA ARG A 33 20.05 -0.68 6.68
C ARG A 33 21.26 -0.67 7.61
N GLN A 34 22.02 0.44 7.66
CA GLN A 34 23.10 0.61 8.64
C GLN A 34 22.58 1.06 10.00
N VAL A 35 21.35 1.55 10.03
CA VAL A 35 20.62 1.85 11.27
C VAL A 35 19.77 0.63 11.55
N ASP A 36 20.04 -0.07 12.61
CA ASP A 36 19.39 -1.35 12.97
C ASP A 36 17.94 -1.12 13.45
N ILE A 37 17.04 -0.76 12.51
CA ILE A 37 15.61 -0.57 12.75
C ILE A 37 14.79 -1.40 11.78
N PRO A 38 13.59 -1.88 12.20
CA PRO A 38 12.68 -2.63 11.34
C PRO A 38 12.25 -1.82 10.12
N ILE A 39 12.17 -2.49 8.96
CA ILE A 39 11.70 -1.92 7.70
C ILE A 39 10.59 -2.82 7.14
N ARG A 40 9.50 -2.22 6.61
CA ARG A 40 8.53 -2.91 5.75
C ARG A 40 8.29 -2.11 4.48
N PHE A 41 8.27 -2.83 3.36
CA PHE A 41 7.91 -2.28 2.06
C PHE A 41 6.41 -2.47 1.85
N CYS A 42 5.67 -1.38 1.84
CA CYS A 42 4.21 -1.34 1.83
C CYS A 42 3.67 -1.06 0.43
N THR A 43 2.92 -1.98 -0.18
CA THR A 43 2.43 -1.79 -1.54
C THR A 43 1.00 -2.29 -1.75
N ASN A 44 0.23 -1.57 -2.60
CA ASN A 44 -1.10 -1.98 -3.07
C ASN A 44 -1.04 -2.80 -4.36
N THR A 45 0.14 -3.18 -4.85
CA THR A 45 0.24 -3.92 -6.11
C THR A 45 -0.41 -5.30 -6.01
N THR A 46 -1.22 -5.64 -7.02
CA THR A 46 -1.83 -6.97 -7.21
C THR A 46 -1.48 -7.58 -8.55
N LYS A 47 -0.69 -6.85 -9.37
CA LYS A 47 -0.30 -7.28 -10.72
C LYS A 47 0.66 -8.48 -10.72
N GLU A 48 1.34 -8.73 -9.61
CA GLU A 48 2.36 -9.77 -9.50
C GLU A 48 2.36 -10.42 -8.11
N SER A 49 2.78 -11.67 -8.04
CA SER A 49 2.94 -12.36 -6.76
C SER A 49 4.09 -11.76 -5.95
N VAL A 50 4.09 -11.96 -4.63
CA VAL A 50 5.16 -11.48 -3.73
C VAL A 50 6.54 -11.95 -4.20
N ALA A 51 6.66 -13.19 -4.69
CA ALA A 51 7.92 -13.73 -5.21
C ALA A 51 8.39 -13.00 -6.49
N LYS A 52 7.47 -12.66 -7.40
CA LYS A 52 7.81 -11.87 -8.60
C LYS A 52 8.20 -10.44 -8.22
N LEU A 53 7.50 -9.84 -7.27
CA LEU A 53 7.82 -8.51 -6.75
C LEU A 53 9.22 -8.49 -6.12
N GLU A 54 9.54 -9.46 -5.27
CA GLU A 54 10.86 -9.62 -4.66
C GLU A 54 11.96 -9.68 -5.74
N ASN A 55 11.81 -10.58 -6.72
CA ASN A 55 12.76 -10.73 -7.82
C ASN A 55 12.91 -9.45 -8.64
N LYS A 56 11.81 -8.74 -8.90
CA LYS A 56 11.85 -7.45 -9.58
C LYS A 56 12.68 -6.42 -8.81
N LEU A 57 12.47 -6.29 -7.52
CA LEU A 57 13.22 -5.35 -6.68
C LEU A 57 14.72 -5.73 -6.61
N ILE A 58 15.04 -7.01 -6.51
CA ILE A 58 16.42 -7.50 -6.54
C ILE A 58 17.08 -7.18 -7.90
N ASN A 59 16.38 -7.42 -9.01
CA ASN A 59 16.88 -7.08 -10.35
C ASN A 59 17.08 -5.58 -10.58
N LEU A 60 16.32 -4.73 -9.86
CA LEU A 60 16.53 -3.28 -9.84
C LEU A 60 17.72 -2.85 -8.96
N GLY A 61 18.36 -3.77 -8.24
CA GLY A 61 19.51 -3.52 -7.39
C GLY A 61 19.21 -3.27 -5.92
N PHE A 62 17.95 -3.46 -5.50
CA PHE A 62 17.59 -3.34 -4.08
C PHE A 62 17.91 -4.61 -3.30
N LYS A 63 18.47 -4.46 -2.11
CA LYS A 63 18.60 -5.57 -1.16
C LYS A 63 17.31 -5.64 -0.34
N VAL A 64 16.41 -6.53 -0.71
CA VAL A 64 15.13 -6.78 -0.03
C VAL A 64 15.00 -8.24 0.34
N HIS A 65 14.25 -8.53 1.40
CA HIS A 65 13.88 -9.86 1.82
C HIS A 65 12.35 -10.01 1.75
N ARG A 66 11.89 -11.20 1.38
CA ARG A 66 10.46 -11.48 1.23
C ARG A 66 9.65 -11.16 2.50
N SER A 67 10.22 -11.40 3.67
CA SER A 67 9.62 -11.10 4.97
C SER A 67 9.44 -9.59 5.25
N GLU A 68 10.08 -8.73 4.46
CA GLU A 68 9.94 -7.29 4.57
C GLU A 68 8.85 -6.72 3.65
N LEU A 69 8.36 -7.54 2.71
CA LEU A 69 7.31 -7.14 1.76
C LEU A 69 5.93 -7.29 2.40
N PHE A 70 5.32 -6.18 2.75
CA PHE A 70 3.96 -6.11 3.26
C PHE A 70 3.01 -5.60 2.15
N THR A 71 2.21 -6.51 1.61
CA THR A 71 1.34 -6.22 0.48
C THR A 71 -0.13 -6.19 0.88
N SER A 72 -0.94 -5.49 0.12
CA SER A 72 -2.40 -5.53 0.28
C SER A 72 -3.00 -6.93 0.11
N LEU A 73 -2.30 -7.87 -0.51
CA LEU A 73 -2.71 -9.28 -0.56
C LEU A 73 -2.58 -9.95 0.82
N ILE A 74 -1.56 -9.59 1.61
CA ILE A 74 -1.42 -10.07 3.01
C ILE A 74 -2.56 -9.50 3.85
N ALA A 75 -2.85 -8.20 3.70
CA ALA A 75 -3.97 -7.57 4.39
C ALA A 75 -5.33 -8.18 3.98
N CYS A 76 -5.49 -8.52 2.70
CA CYS A 76 -6.69 -9.22 2.20
C CYS A 76 -6.84 -10.60 2.84
N HIS A 77 -5.77 -11.37 2.94
CA HIS A 77 -5.79 -12.68 3.59
C HIS A 77 -6.23 -12.56 5.06
N ALA A 78 -5.63 -11.64 5.82
CA ALA A 78 -6.01 -11.38 7.20
C ALA A 78 -7.50 -10.97 7.31
N ALA A 79 -7.98 -10.08 6.43
CA ALA A 79 -9.38 -9.69 6.43
C ALA A 79 -10.33 -10.87 6.16
N LEU A 80 -9.96 -11.79 5.24
CA LEU A 80 -10.76 -12.99 4.97
C LEU A 80 -10.79 -13.95 6.16
N GLU A 81 -9.70 -14.05 6.93
CA GLU A 81 -9.66 -14.88 8.14
C GLU A 81 -10.56 -14.34 9.26
N ASP A 82 -10.70 -13.01 9.34
CA ASP A 82 -11.55 -12.33 10.34
C ASP A 82 -13.06 -12.45 10.05
N PHE A 83 -13.45 -12.79 8.80
CA PHE A 83 -14.86 -13.02 8.47
C PHE A 83 -15.36 -14.31 9.10
N GLN A 84 -16.13 -14.16 10.19
CA GLN A 84 -16.77 -15.29 10.88
C GLN A 84 -18.02 -15.77 10.14
N GLY A 85 -18.18 -17.09 10.02
CA GLY A 85 -19.41 -17.71 9.48
C GLY A 85 -19.39 -18.03 7.99
N ILE A 86 -18.23 -17.91 7.33
CA ILE A 86 -18.07 -18.42 5.97
C ILE A 86 -17.64 -19.89 6.06
N PRO A 87 -18.36 -20.83 5.41
CA PRO A 87 -17.88 -22.19 5.25
C PRO A 87 -16.57 -22.17 4.46
N LYS A 88 -15.46 -22.45 5.10
CA LYS A 88 -14.16 -22.49 4.38
C LYS A 88 -14.19 -23.61 3.35
N GLY A 89 -13.96 -23.24 2.09
CA GLY A 89 -13.80 -24.20 0.99
C GLY A 89 -15.02 -24.38 0.08
N GLU A 90 -16.09 -23.65 0.28
CA GLU A 90 -17.20 -23.63 -0.71
C GLU A 90 -16.84 -22.72 -1.87
N PRO A 91 -17.05 -23.15 -3.14
CA PRO A 91 -16.82 -22.30 -4.29
C PRO A 91 -17.70 -21.04 -4.26
N ASN A 92 -17.09 -19.86 -4.45
CA ASN A 92 -17.77 -18.56 -4.54
C ASN A 92 -18.41 -18.07 -3.22
N ASP A 93 -17.72 -18.24 -2.11
CA ASP A 93 -18.12 -17.75 -0.79
C ASP A 93 -17.75 -16.28 -0.53
N SER A 94 -16.94 -15.68 -1.37
CA SER A 94 -16.46 -14.29 -1.26
C SER A 94 -16.18 -13.65 -2.62
N VAL A 95 -16.14 -12.31 -2.65
CA VAL A 95 -15.72 -11.52 -3.81
C VAL A 95 -14.53 -10.66 -3.43
N VAL A 96 -13.41 -10.83 -4.12
CA VAL A 96 -12.19 -10.02 -3.95
C VAL A 96 -11.89 -9.28 -5.25
N VAL A 97 -11.80 -7.95 -5.19
CA VAL A 97 -11.49 -7.11 -6.34
C VAL A 97 -10.14 -6.43 -6.15
N GLY A 98 -9.18 -6.77 -7.00
CA GLY A 98 -7.90 -6.07 -7.17
C GLY A 98 -7.79 -5.52 -8.59
N LEU A 99 -6.66 -4.86 -8.92
CA LEU A 99 -6.41 -4.41 -10.28
C LEU A 99 -6.10 -5.60 -11.19
N SER A 100 -7.08 -5.99 -11.99
CA SER A 100 -6.98 -7.11 -12.95
C SER A 100 -7.68 -6.75 -14.27
N PRO A 101 -7.06 -5.90 -15.13
CA PRO A 101 -7.72 -5.36 -16.33
C PRO A 101 -8.31 -6.42 -17.25
N SER A 102 -7.64 -7.56 -17.42
CA SER A 102 -8.14 -8.68 -18.25
C SER A 102 -9.42 -9.34 -17.72
N ASN A 103 -9.72 -9.19 -16.42
CA ASN A 103 -10.91 -9.75 -15.78
C ASN A 103 -12.04 -8.71 -15.59
N PHE A 104 -11.80 -7.44 -15.88
CA PHE A 104 -12.83 -6.41 -15.85
C PHE A 104 -13.72 -6.46 -17.11
N GLN A 105 -14.35 -7.61 -17.29
CA GLN A 105 -15.27 -7.89 -18.40
C GLN A 105 -16.67 -8.17 -17.85
N TYR A 106 -17.69 -7.93 -18.67
CA TYR A 106 -19.09 -8.04 -18.26
C TYR A 106 -19.41 -9.38 -17.58
N ASP A 107 -18.96 -10.49 -18.16
CA ASP A 107 -19.29 -11.82 -17.63
C ASP A 107 -18.67 -12.07 -16.25
N MET A 108 -17.43 -11.64 -16.04
CA MET A 108 -16.75 -11.77 -14.75
C MET A 108 -17.35 -10.86 -13.69
N LEU A 109 -17.65 -9.61 -14.04
CA LEU A 109 -18.31 -8.67 -13.15
C LEU A 109 -19.73 -9.13 -12.80
N ASN A 110 -20.47 -9.68 -13.76
CA ASN A 110 -21.80 -10.22 -13.57
C ASN A 110 -21.78 -11.47 -12.67
N LYS A 111 -20.75 -12.31 -12.79
CA LYS A 111 -20.54 -13.44 -11.87
C LYS A 111 -20.31 -12.94 -10.44
N ALA A 112 -19.43 -11.96 -10.24
CA ALA A 112 -19.17 -11.34 -8.93
C ALA A 112 -20.47 -10.73 -8.35
N PHE A 113 -21.21 -9.98 -9.15
CA PHE A 113 -22.49 -9.42 -8.75
C PHE A 113 -23.49 -10.49 -8.25
N ARG A 114 -23.63 -11.59 -9.00
CA ARG A 114 -24.53 -12.70 -8.61
C ARG A 114 -24.12 -13.36 -7.29
N ILE A 115 -22.82 -13.49 -7.03
CA ILE A 115 -22.28 -13.99 -5.76
C ILE A 115 -22.68 -13.04 -4.63
N LEU A 116 -22.48 -11.73 -4.80
CA LEU A 116 -22.82 -10.73 -3.79
C LEU A 116 -24.29 -10.72 -3.44
N ILE A 117 -25.19 -10.79 -4.43
CA ILE A 117 -26.64 -10.77 -4.16
C ILE A 117 -27.20 -12.10 -3.66
N SER A 118 -26.48 -13.22 -3.80
CA SER A 118 -26.92 -14.53 -3.33
C SER A 118 -26.99 -14.63 -1.82
N ASN A 119 -26.12 -13.93 -1.10
CA ASN A 119 -26.09 -13.89 0.36
C ASN A 119 -25.58 -12.50 0.83
N LYS A 120 -26.39 -11.79 1.61
CA LYS A 120 -26.04 -10.46 2.14
C LYS A 120 -24.80 -10.44 3.03
N ASN A 121 -24.41 -11.58 3.57
CA ASN A 121 -23.21 -11.73 4.39
C ASN A 121 -21.97 -12.13 3.59
N THR A 122 -22.08 -12.22 2.25
CA THR A 122 -20.92 -12.51 1.39
C THR A 122 -19.85 -11.43 1.57
N PRO A 123 -18.62 -11.79 1.96
CA PRO A 123 -17.54 -10.84 2.05
C PRO A 123 -17.25 -10.21 0.68
N PHE A 124 -17.25 -8.90 0.66
CA PHE A 124 -16.83 -8.13 -0.49
C PHE A 124 -15.57 -7.33 -0.12
N ILE A 125 -14.42 -7.73 -0.64
CA ILE A 125 -13.13 -7.11 -0.34
C ILE A 125 -12.61 -6.39 -1.57
N ALA A 126 -12.25 -5.12 -1.40
CA ALA A 126 -11.50 -4.36 -2.38
C ALA A 126 -10.05 -4.21 -1.89
N ILE A 127 -9.08 -4.62 -2.71
CA ILE A 127 -7.66 -4.43 -2.38
C ILE A 127 -7.34 -2.95 -2.23
N HIS A 128 -7.87 -2.12 -3.10
CA HIS A 128 -7.88 -0.65 -3.01
C HIS A 128 -8.95 -0.08 -3.95
N LYS A 129 -9.31 1.18 -3.75
CA LYS A 129 -10.33 1.88 -4.57
C LYS A 129 -9.73 3.03 -5.39
N ALA A 130 -8.47 2.91 -5.83
CA ALA A 130 -7.86 3.92 -6.68
C ALA A 130 -8.70 4.14 -7.95
N LYS A 131 -8.95 5.42 -8.29
CA LYS A 131 -9.76 5.82 -9.44
C LYS A 131 -9.03 5.51 -10.74
N TYR A 132 -7.75 5.80 -10.79
CA TYR A 132 -6.87 5.62 -11.94
C TYR A 132 -5.42 5.44 -11.50
N PHE A 133 -4.56 5.04 -12.43
CA PHE A 133 -3.12 4.98 -12.24
C PHE A 133 -2.41 5.47 -13.51
N ALA A 134 -1.15 5.86 -13.40
CA ALA A 134 -0.36 6.33 -14.54
C ALA A 134 0.29 5.15 -15.27
N GLU A 135 0.18 5.14 -16.60
CA GLU A 135 0.92 4.30 -17.52
C GLU A 135 1.73 5.14 -18.51
N GLN A 136 2.49 4.50 -19.38
CA GLN A 136 3.37 5.24 -20.33
C GLN A 136 2.58 6.06 -21.35
N ASP A 137 1.38 5.60 -21.69
CA ASP A 137 0.47 6.20 -22.69
C ASP A 137 -0.62 7.08 -22.07
N GLY A 138 -0.63 7.27 -20.75
CA GLY A 138 -1.59 8.13 -20.06
C GLY A 138 -2.15 7.57 -18.76
N LEU A 139 -3.37 7.99 -18.43
CA LEU A 139 -4.08 7.51 -17.24
C LEU A 139 -4.97 6.33 -17.60
N SER A 140 -4.84 5.25 -16.84
CA SER A 140 -5.67 4.05 -16.96
C SER A 140 -6.58 3.89 -15.74
N LEU A 141 -7.77 3.30 -15.94
CA LEU A 141 -8.73 3.06 -14.86
C LEU A 141 -8.13 2.14 -13.78
N GLY A 142 -8.23 2.57 -12.53
CA GLY A 142 -7.97 1.74 -11.37
C GLY A 142 -9.14 0.78 -11.08
N PRO A 143 -9.04 -0.04 -10.02
CA PRO A 143 -10.13 -0.96 -9.65
C PRO A 143 -11.35 -0.24 -9.05
N GLY A 144 -11.20 1.00 -8.56
CA GLY A 144 -12.25 1.76 -7.90
C GLY A 144 -13.56 1.82 -8.67
N PRO A 145 -13.60 2.20 -9.96
CA PRO A 145 -14.82 2.23 -10.77
C PRO A 145 -15.56 0.90 -10.84
N PHE A 146 -14.85 -0.22 -10.86
CA PHE A 146 -15.44 -1.57 -10.89
C PHE A 146 -15.98 -1.99 -9.52
N VAL A 147 -15.28 -1.62 -8.44
CA VAL A 147 -15.75 -1.81 -7.06
C VAL A 147 -17.03 -1.00 -6.82
N GLU A 148 -17.02 0.29 -7.16
CA GLU A 148 -18.22 1.16 -7.04
C GLU A 148 -19.40 0.63 -7.86
N GLY A 149 -19.15 0.13 -9.09
CA GLY A 149 -20.19 -0.49 -9.91
C GLY A 149 -20.82 -1.71 -9.24
N LEU A 150 -20.02 -2.58 -8.64
CA LEU A 150 -20.49 -3.75 -7.89
C LEU A 150 -21.22 -3.34 -6.60
N GLU A 151 -20.71 -2.35 -5.86
CA GLU A 151 -21.39 -1.79 -4.68
C GLU A 151 -22.76 -1.21 -5.05
N TYR A 152 -22.80 -0.41 -6.11
CA TYR A 152 -24.05 0.20 -6.59
C TYR A 152 -25.10 -0.85 -6.97
N ALA A 153 -24.65 -1.88 -7.72
CA ALA A 153 -25.57 -2.91 -8.22
C ALA A 153 -26.04 -3.87 -7.11
N SER A 154 -25.17 -4.27 -6.19
CA SER A 154 -25.46 -5.25 -5.13
C SER A 154 -26.06 -4.63 -3.86
N GLY A 155 -25.83 -3.33 -3.63
CA GLY A 155 -26.11 -2.66 -2.36
C GLY A 155 -25.16 -3.05 -1.21
N ILE A 156 -24.13 -3.84 -1.47
CA ILE A 156 -23.14 -4.29 -0.47
C ILE A 156 -21.88 -3.43 -0.60
N LYS A 157 -21.42 -2.88 0.53
CA LYS A 157 -20.16 -2.11 0.56
C LYS A 157 -18.96 -3.02 0.66
N ALA A 158 -17.91 -2.71 -0.12
CA ALA A 158 -16.64 -3.41 -0.04
C ALA A 158 -15.85 -2.97 1.20
N THR A 159 -15.23 -3.94 1.89
CA THR A 159 -14.18 -3.67 2.85
C THR A 159 -12.89 -3.42 2.09
N VAL A 160 -12.33 -2.21 2.22
CA VAL A 160 -11.04 -1.87 1.61
C VAL A 160 -9.92 -2.29 2.56
N VAL A 161 -8.89 -2.96 2.04
CA VAL A 161 -7.83 -3.55 2.89
C VAL A 161 -6.43 -3.02 2.61
N GLY A 162 -6.23 -2.25 1.54
CA GLY A 162 -4.94 -1.65 1.20
C GLY A 162 -4.80 -0.21 1.71
N LYS A 163 -3.64 0.39 1.46
CA LYS A 163 -3.44 1.81 1.71
C LYS A 163 -4.52 2.65 1.00
N PRO A 164 -5.05 3.71 1.59
CA PRO A 164 -4.67 4.38 2.85
C PRO A 164 -5.39 3.86 4.10
N GLU A 165 -6.06 2.71 4.06
CA GLU A 165 -6.84 2.22 5.19
C GLU A 165 -5.98 2.01 6.45
N LYS A 166 -6.51 2.43 7.60
CA LYS A 166 -5.86 2.30 8.90
C LYS A 166 -5.46 0.87 9.21
N SER A 167 -6.36 -0.08 8.93
CA SER A 167 -6.15 -1.51 9.15
C SER A 167 -4.91 -2.06 8.44
N PHE A 168 -4.58 -1.53 7.23
CA PHE A 168 -3.35 -1.90 6.52
C PHE A 168 -2.10 -1.57 7.34
N TYR A 169 -2.03 -0.34 7.86
CA TYR A 169 -0.88 0.11 8.65
C TYR A 169 -0.83 -0.59 10.01
N GLU A 170 -1.97 -0.82 10.65
CA GLU A 170 -2.05 -1.58 11.91
C GLU A 170 -1.47 -2.99 11.76
N LEU A 171 -1.82 -3.69 10.67
CA LEU A 171 -1.27 -5.01 10.38
C LEU A 171 0.25 -4.96 10.11
N ALA A 172 0.72 -3.97 9.33
CA ALA A 172 2.14 -3.79 9.07
C ALA A 172 2.94 -3.46 10.36
N LEU A 173 2.36 -2.64 11.23
CA LEU A 173 2.96 -2.27 12.51
C LEU A 173 2.97 -3.45 13.50
N LYS A 174 1.91 -4.27 13.52
CA LYS A 174 1.86 -5.52 14.31
C LYS A 174 2.96 -6.48 13.90
N ASP A 175 3.17 -6.65 12.58
CA ASP A 175 4.22 -7.51 12.03
C ASP A 175 5.65 -7.00 12.35
N MET A 176 5.78 -5.76 12.82
CA MET A 176 7.03 -5.14 13.29
C MET A 176 7.11 -5.02 14.82
N ASP A 177 6.10 -5.46 15.58
CA ASP A 177 5.97 -5.21 17.02
C ASP A 177 6.00 -3.71 17.39
N LEU A 178 5.45 -2.85 16.52
CA LEU A 178 5.49 -1.38 16.67
C LEU A 178 4.10 -0.72 16.70
N LEU A 179 3.02 -1.47 16.84
CA LEU A 179 1.68 -0.89 16.83
C LEU A 179 1.49 0.16 17.93
N ASP A 180 1.91 -0.14 19.16
CA ASP A 180 1.83 0.77 20.31
C ASP A 180 2.82 1.94 20.22
N ASN A 181 3.71 1.92 19.24
CA ASN A 181 4.73 2.94 18.98
C ASN A 181 4.59 3.54 17.57
N ALA A 182 3.39 3.56 17.00
CA ALA A 182 3.14 4.04 15.65
C ALA A 182 3.65 5.47 15.41
N ASN A 183 3.55 6.35 16.43
CA ASN A 183 4.06 7.72 16.40
C ASN A 183 5.60 7.84 16.35
N HIS A 184 6.32 6.72 16.43
CA HIS A 184 7.78 6.60 16.24
C HIS A 184 8.14 5.92 14.92
N VAL A 185 7.17 5.64 14.07
CA VAL A 185 7.38 4.98 12.78
C VAL A 185 7.18 5.98 11.65
N VAL A 186 8.13 6.00 10.72
CA VAL A 186 8.06 6.84 9.52
C VAL A 186 7.38 6.07 8.41
N MET A 187 6.39 6.68 7.73
CA MET A 187 5.91 6.24 6.42
C MET A 187 6.46 7.16 5.34
N ILE A 188 7.15 6.59 4.36
CA ILE A 188 7.72 7.31 3.20
C ILE A 188 6.92 6.92 1.95
N GLY A 189 6.37 7.90 1.25
CA GLY A 189 5.59 7.69 0.03
C GLY A 189 5.60 8.90 -0.89
N ASP A 190 5.14 8.71 -2.13
CA ASP A 190 5.01 9.75 -3.15
C ASP A 190 3.57 10.25 -3.35
N ASP A 191 2.61 9.56 -2.73
CA ASP A 191 1.18 9.86 -2.84
C ASP A 191 0.64 10.27 -1.46
N VAL A 192 0.36 11.58 -1.31
CA VAL A 192 -0.11 12.16 -0.04
C VAL A 192 -1.43 11.55 0.43
N VAL A 193 -2.28 11.10 -0.49
CA VAL A 193 -3.59 10.50 -0.17
C VAL A 193 -3.46 9.00 0.08
N ASN A 194 -2.84 8.27 -0.85
CA ASN A 194 -2.83 6.80 -0.76
C ASN A 194 -1.74 6.25 0.17
N ASP A 195 -0.60 6.95 0.32
CA ASP A 195 0.48 6.48 1.19
C ASP A 195 0.48 7.18 2.55
N LEU A 196 0.12 8.46 2.58
CA LEU A 196 0.28 9.31 3.75
C LEU A 196 -1.05 9.84 4.31
N GLY A 197 -2.18 9.36 3.77
CA GLY A 197 -3.53 9.85 4.08
C GLY A 197 -4.07 9.39 5.44
N ASP A 198 -5.39 9.24 5.48
CA ASP A 198 -6.15 9.09 6.73
C ASP A 198 -5.63 8.00 7.67
N GLY A 199 -5.40 6.79 7.22
CA GLY A 199 -4.94 5.71 8.09
C GLY A 199 -3.57 5.97 8.71
N ALA A 200 -2.62 6.50 7.93
CA ALA A 200 -1.30 6.88 8.45
C ALA A 200 -1.39 8.03 9.45
N ARG A 201 -2.27 9.01 9.17
CA ARG A 201 -2.52 10.16 10.05
C ARG A 201 -3.19 9.76 11.35
N GLU A 202 -4.23 8.93 11.30
CA GLU A 202 -4.97 8.47 12.49
C GLU A 202 -4.11 7.67 13.45
N LEU A 203 -3.15 6.91 12.94
CA LEU A 203 -2.17 6.18 13.74
C LEU A 203 -1.04 7.06 14.26
N GLY A 204 -0.97 8.32 13.82
CA GLY A 204 0.09 9.25 14.22
C GLY A 204 1.45 8.91 13.59
N LEU A 205 1.50 8.20 12.46
CA LEU A 205 2.74 7.93 11.74
C LEU A 205 3.44 9.24 11.36
N ILE A 206 4.77 9.24 11.40
CA ILE A 206 5.58 10.33 10.85
C ILE A 206 5.53 10.22 9.32
N ARG A 207 4.97 11.20 8.63
CA ARG A 207 4.66 11.16 7.21
C ARG A 207 5.69 11.94 6.40
N TYR A 208 6.50 11.23 5.60
CA TYR A 208 7.51 11.82 4.72
C TYR A 208 7.11 11.66 3.26
N LEU A 209 6.83 12.79 2.61
CA LEU A 209 6.47 12.87 1.20
C LEU A 209 7.73 13.04 0.35
N VAL A 210 7.85 12.28 -0.72
CA VAL A 210 8.93 12.42 -1.70
C VAL A 210 8.41 13.00 -3.01
N LYS A 211 9.20 13.89 -3.65
CA LYS A 211 8.82 14.60 -4.89
C LYS A 211 9.00 13.75 -6.15
N THR A 212 9.00 12.43 -6.01
CA THR A 212 9.03 11.50 -7.14
C THR A 212 7.61 11.02 -7.48
N GLY A 213 7.46 10.21 -8.49
CA GLY A 213 6.21 9.54 -8.80
C GLY A 213 4.99 10.46 -9.02
N LYS A 214 4.01 10.34 -8.16
CA LYS A 214 2.71 11.04 -8.28
C LYS A 214 2.69 12.44 -7.68
N TYR A 215 3.68 12.81 -6.89
CA TYR A 215 3.73 14.11 -6.23
C TYR A 215 3.39 15.26 -7.19
N ARG A 216 2.62 16.22 -6.71
CA ARG A 216 2.33 17.50 -7.35
C ARG A 216 2.61 18.63 -6.37
N ASN A 217 3.06 19.76 -6.90
CA ASN A 217 3.36 20.93 -6.06
C ASN A 217 2.13 21.34 -5.23
N GLY A 218 2.31 21.47 -3.93
CA GLY A 218 1.25 21.76 -2.96
C GLY A 218 0.65 20.53 -2.28
N ASP A 219 0.98 19.30 -2.71
CA ASP A 219 0.48 18.08 -2.06
C ASP A 219 0.94 17.98 -0.61
N GLU A 220 2.09 18.56 -0.27
CA GLU A 220 2.63 18.61 1.09
C GLU A 220 1.74 19.34 2.11
N LEU A 221 0.81 20.17 1.61
CA LEU A 221 -0.13 20.94 2.46
C LEU A 221 -1.50 20.25 2.60
N ARG A 222 -1.74 19.19 1.81
CA ARG A 222 -3.02 18.47 1.81
C ARG A 222 -3.11 17.52 3.01
N ASP A 223 -4.31 17.10 3.34
CA ASP A 223 -4.62 16.10 4.36
C ASP A 223 -3.94 16.34 5.72
N GLY A 224 -3.94 17.61 6.15
CA GLY A 224 -3.35 18.04 7.40
C GLY A 224 -1.83 18.23 7.36
N GLY A 225 -1.24 18.28 6.15
CA GLY A 225 0.19 18.46 5.92
C GLY A 225 1.01 17.19 6.19
N VAL A 226 2.29 17.25 5.87
CA VAL A 226 3.25 16.15 6.10
C VAL A 226 4.35 16.59 7.06
N ASN A 227 5.03 15.63 7.72
CA ASN A 227 6.10 15.94 8.66
C ASN A 227 7.44 16.26 7.98
N GLY A 228 7.56 15.91 6.69
CA GLY A 228 8.73 16.25 5.88
C GLY A 228 8.47 16.08 4.39
N LEU A 229 9.08 16.97 3.59
CA LEU A 229 9.06 16.93 2.13
C LEU A 229 10.50 16.81 1.63
N PHE A 230 10.76 15.80 0.81
CA PHE A 230 12.10 15.48 0.33
C PHE A 230 12.13 15.30 -1.19
N GLU A 231 13.24 15.64 -1.82
CA GLU A 231 13.41 15.49 -3.28
C GLU A 231 13.24 14.04 -3.76
N ASN A 232 13.73 13.08 -2.96
CA ASN A 232 13.62 11.65 -3.23
C ASN A 232 13.80 10.83 -1.94
N PHE A 233 13.61 9.52 -2.05
CA PHE A 233 13.79 8.58 -0.94
C PHE A 233 15.17 8.68 -0.29
N GLY A 234 16.26 8.82 -1.08
CA GLY A 234 17.62 8.94 -0.54
C GLY A 234 17.77 10.13 0.41
N LYS A 235 17.14 11.29 0.07
CA LYS A 235 17.16 12.48 0.93
C LYS A 235 16.33 12.31 2.20
N ALA A 236 15.19 11.63 2.13
CA ALA A 236 14.42 11.29 3.31
C ALA A 236 15.23 10.38 4.26
N VAL A 237 15.93 9.39 3.70
CA VAL A 237 16.82 8.51 4.49
C VAL A 237 18.01 9.28 5.09
N ASP A 238 18.63 10.19 4.35
CA ASP A 238 19.71 11.02 4.89
C ASP A 238 19.26 11.74 6.16
N PHE A 239 18.07 12.34 6.13
CA PHE A 239 17.48 13.01 7.27
C PHE A 239 17.17 12.06 8.44
N ILE A 240 16.65 10.84 8.16
CA ILE A 240 16.43 9.82 9.19
C ILE A 240 17.73 9.43 9.86
N VAL A 241 18.76 9.06 9.10
CA VAL A 241 20.04 8.55 9.61
C VAL A 241 20.77 9.60 10.44
N GLU A 242 20.65 10.88 10.11
CA GLU A 242 21.22 11.98 10.91
C GLU A 242 20.69 12.03 12.34
N GLN A 243 19.46 11.56 12.58
CA GLN A 243 18.88 11.52 13.93
C GLN A 243 19.48 10.42 14.82
N PHE A 244 20.12 9.41 14.23
CA PHE A 244 20.80 8.33 14.96
C PHE A 244 22.28 8.62 15.24
N LYS A 245 22.82 9.71 14.72
CA LYS A 245 24.21 10.12 14.96
C LYS A 245 24.37 11.04 16.19
N LYS A 246 23.24 11.42 16.77
CA LYS A 246 23.18 12.27 17.98
C LYS A 246 23.01 11.41 19.23
#